data_79bfa9094fcb726d7ca21262cc3d0d3c
#
_entry.id   79bfa9094fcb726d7ca21262cc3d0d3c
#
_cell.length_a   1.000
_cell.length_b   1.000
_cell.length_c   1.000
_cell.angle_alpha   90.00
_cell.angle_beta   90.00
_cell.angle_gamma   90.00
#
_symmetry.space_group_name_H-M   'P 1'
#
loop_
_entity.id
_entity.type
_entity.pdbx_description
1 polymer ?
#
loop_
_entity_poly.entity_id
_entity_poly.type
_entity_poly.pdbx_seq_one_letter_code
_entity_poly.pdbx_strand_id
1 'polypeptide(L)'
;MEIKNIYLGAWFQRTSLHLKEFYYFLETGESKLPLEKEKLSYLHRELEVKNFSWQEREFFDRVWAKFDNLEMSFDEDGLILFKKEYQDLKTDCELLKEFYEERLSPVINYIYSLGAPLPKELAKLELILPYIIEVYQSDRKEVEKLFNQFGDSIQSVAESPEASLYFGQKFFLFNLKGEGIQIEPIVEILIFFREFSAQLNGYLQAHRTIWEKISQIRSQEVLRFKDFTSIRNSLMEVKQTLSFVEARLSQMEKFIAVRRTWSQNLENTLKLLSIYQFDTLANSQNYMTSLWKMTKDYADSTFNLLTILYQENIQREVDALKLVTIISLVISFSRLTEPLFSLNFIGSVLLVFVFAGIFYFGMRFWFRSRKFELR
;
A
#
# COMPACT_ATOMS: atom_id res chain seq x y z
N MET A 1 -1.01 -32.52 26.48
CA MET A 1 -1.45 -31.59 25.43
C MET A 1 -1.31 -32.27 24.08
N GLU A 2 -2.39 -32.40 23.34
CA GLU A 2 -2.40 -32.96 21.97
C GLU A 2 -2.51 -31.80 20.99
N ILE A 3 -1.44 -31.56 20.22
CA ILE A 3 -1.42 -30.56 19.15
C ILE A 3 -1.83 -31.28 17.86
N LYS A 4 -2.77 -30.74 17.10
CA LYS A 4 -3.28 -31.37 15.88
C LYS A 4 -2.76 -30.67 14.63
N ASN A 5 -3.02 -29.37 14.52
CA ASN A 5 -2.64 -28.60 13.35
C ASN A 5 -1.97 -27.28 13.75
N ILE A 6 -1.14 -26.79 12.86
CA ILE A 6 -0.56 -25.46 12.92
C ILE A 6 -0.99 -24.71 11.66
N TYR A 7 -1.46 -23.49 11.85
CA TYR A 7 -1.89 -22.61 10.78
C TYR A 7 -1.00 -21.38 10.71
N LEU A 8 -0.74 -20.93 9.50
CA LEU A 8 -0.16 -19.62 9.17
C LEU A 8 -1.01 -19.00 8.07
N GLY A 9 -1.25 -17.71 8.13
CA GLY A 9 -2.04 -17.08 7.10
C GLY A 9 -1.76 -15.61 6.94
N ALA A 10 -2.13 -15.10 5.76
CA ALA A 10 -2.03 -13.71 5.40
C ALA A 10 -3.26 -13.29 4.59
N TRP A 11 -3.53 -12.00 4.57
CA TRP A 11 -4.57 -11.45 3.71
C TRP A 11 -3.99 -10.33 2.85
N PHE A 12 -4.12 -10.50 1.55
CA PHE A 12 -3.71 -9.53 0.54
C PHE A 12 -4.92 -9.07 -0.23
N GLN A 13 -5.13 -7.79 -0.30
CA GLN A 13 -6.21 -7.24 -1.09
C GLN A 13 -6.01 -7.56 -2.59
N ARG A 14 -6.77 -8.51 -3.14
CA ARG A 14 -6.64 -9.01 -4.52
C ARG A 14 -8.00 -9.02 -5.23
N THR A 15 -7.98 -9.22 -6.54
CA THR A 15 -9.15 -9.36 -7.38
C THR A 15 -9.26 -10.78 -7.92
N SER A 16 -10.47 -11.22 -8.32
CA SER A 16 -10.72 -12.53 -8.92
C SER A 16 -9.83 -12.85 -10.14
N LEU A 17 -9.47 -11.83 -10.92
CA LEU A 17 -8.57 -11.99 -12.04
C LEU A 17 -7.21 -12.55 -11.62
N HIS A 18 -6.71 -12.07 -10.49
CA HIS A 18 -5.43 -12.52 -9.95
C HIS A 18 -5.49 -13.97 -9.45
N LEU A 19 -6.60 -14.41 -8.88
CA LEU A 19 -6.75 -15.80 -8.45
C LEU A 19 -6.75 -16.76 -9.66
N LYS A 20 -7.46 -16.43 -10.75
CA LYS A 20 -7.46 -17.21 -12.02
C LYS A 20 -6.07 -17.28 -12.65
N GLU A 21 -5.30 -16.19 -12.57
CA GLU A 21 -3.93 -16.15 -13.07
C GLU A 21 -3.01 -17.07 -12.25
N PHE A 22 -3.17 -17.03 -10.92
CA PHE A 22 -2.43 -17.91 -10.02
C PHE A 22 -2.77 -19.38 -10.26
N TYR A 23 -4.06 -19.72 -10.44
CA TYR A 23 -4.48 -21.09 -10.78
C TYR A 23 -3.88 -21.56 -12.11
N TYR A 24 -3.94 -20.72 -13.15
CA TYR A 24 -3.33 -21.01 -14.45
C TYR A 24 -1.82 -21.25 -14.34
N PHE A 25 -1.14 -20.47 -13.52
CA PHE A 25 0.28 -20.69 -13.24
C PHE A 25 0.56 -22.03 -12.55
N LEU A 26 -0.26 -22.43 -11.58
CA LEU A 26 -0.12 -23.74 -10.92
C LEU A 26 -0.32 -24.90 -11.90
N GLU A 27 -1.21 -24.74 -12.87
CA GLU A 27 -1.53 -25.76 -13.87
C GLU A 27 -0.44 -25.89 -14.94
N THR A 28 0.08 -24.78 -15.42
CA THR A 28 0.92 -24.76 -16.65
C THR A 28 2.37 -24.35 -16.42
N GLY A 29 2.68 -23.73 -15.30
CA GLY A 29 3.96 -23.05 -15.08
C GLY A 29 4.12 -21.78 -15.93
N GLU A 30 3.06 -21.29 -16.56
CA GLU A 30 3.04 -20.12 -17.44
C GLU A 30 2.10 -19.03 -16.88
N SER A 31 2.15 -17.85 -17.47
CA SER A 31 1.24 -16.73 -17.21
C SER A 31 0.66 -16.22 -18.52
N LYS A 32 -0.61 -15.76 -18.49
CA LYS A 32 -1.24 -15.03 -19.61
C LYS A 32 -0.74 -13.59 -19.71
N LEU A 33 -0.07 -13.11 -18.67
CA LEU A 33 0.55 -11.80 -18.64
C LEU A 33 1.94 -11.83 -19.32
N PRO A 34 2.44 -10.72 -19.85
CA PRO A 34 3.73 -10.63 -20.53
C PRO A 34 4.91 -10.72 -19.53
N LEU A 35 5.01 -11.85 -18.83
CA LEU A 35 6.08 -12.17 -17.87
C LEU A 35 7.12 -13.07 -18.50
N GLU A 36 8.34 -13.06 -17.97
CA GLU A 36 9.46 -13.85 -18.45
C GLU A 36 9.24 -15.33 -18.17
N LYS A 37 9.20 -16.16 -19.24
CA LYS A 37 8.89 -17.59 -19.17
C LYS A 37 9.91 -18.40 -18.37
N GLU A 38 11.18 -18.09 -18.51
CA GLU A 38 12.26 -18.79 -17.79
C GLU A 38 12.11 -18.65 -16.28
N LYS A 39 11.80 -17.44 -15.84
CA LYS A 39 11.58 -17.14 -14.43
C LYS A 39 10.29 -17.79 -13.91
N LEU A 40 9.21 -17.80 -14.68
CA LEU A 40 7.98 -18.51 -14.34
C LEU A 40 8.24 -20.00 -14.17
N SER A 41 8.94 -20.63 -15.11
CA SER A 41 9.27 -22.06 -15.05
C SER A 41 10.20 -22.39 -13.87
N TYR A 42 11.11 -21.50 -13.50
CA TYR A 42 11.94 -21.64 -12.31
C TYR A 42 11.06 -21.60 -11.04
N LEU A 43 10.24 -20.58 -10.89
CA LEU A 43 9.35 -20.41 -9.73
C LEU A 43 8.35 -21.54 -9.56
N HIS A 44 7.82 -22.07 -10.69
CA HIS A 44 6.90 -23.20 -10.67
C HIS A 44 7.57 -24.49 -10.15
N ARG A 45 8.82 -24.74 -10.55
CA ARG A 45 9.59 -25.89 -10.05
C ARG A 45 9.92 -25.77 -8.56
N GLU A 46 10.33 -24.60 -8.11
CA GLU A 46 10.63 -24.34 -6.70
C GLU A 46 9.40 -24.49 -5.79
N LEU A 47 8.21 -24.25 -6.33
CA LEU A 47 6.97 -24.38 -5.57
C LEU A 47 6.58 -25.84 -5.30
N GLU A 48 7.02 -26.81 -6.14
CA GLU A 48 6.81 -28.26 -5.97
C GLU A 48 5.34 -28.65 -5.67
N VAL A 49 4.40 -28.08 -6.43
CA VAL A 49 2.96 -28.35 -6.25
C VAL A 49 2.64 -29.80 -6.61
N LYS A 50 2.02 -30.54 -5.70
CA LYS A 50 1.62 -31.94 -5.94
C LYS A 50 0.20 -32.08 -6.44
N ASN A 51 -0.73 -31.41 -5.77
CA ASN A 51 -2.15 -31.43 -6.10
C ASN A 51 -2.71 -30.03 -5.94
N PHE A 52 -3.62 -29.64 -6.82
CA PHE A 52 -4.33 -28.38 -6.73
C PHE A 52 -5.71 -28.48 -7.35
N SER A 53 -6.64 -27.64 -6.92
CA SER A 53 -8.01 -27.60 -7.45
C SER A 53 -8.59 -26.20 -7.35
N TRP A 54 -9.46 -25.89 -8.31
CA TRP A 54 -10.34 -24.74 -8.26
C TRP A 54 -11.64 -25.15 -7.57
N GLN A 55 -12.06 -24.37 -6.57
CA GLN A 55 -13.30 -24.57 -5.81
C GLN A 55 -14.19 -23.35 -6.00
N GLU A 56 -15.28 -23.52 -6.76
CA GLU A 56 -16.33 -22.52 -6.84
C GLU A 56 -17.13 -22.52 -5.53
N ARG A 57 -17.31 -21.33 -4.95
CA ARG A 57 -18.05 -21.11 -3.71
C ARG A 57 -19.06 -19.97 -3.89
N GLU A 58 -20.07 -19.95 -3.06
CA GLU A 58 -21.16 -18.97 -3.14
C GLU A 58 -20.69 -17.50 -3.03
N PHE A 59 -19.70 -17.22 -2.19
CA PHE A 59 -19.26 -15.86 -1.89
C PHE A 59 -17.93 -15.47 -2.52
N PHE A 60 -17.02 -16.42 -2.69
CA PHE A 60 -15.70 -16.23 -3.31
C PHE A 60 -15.12 -17.56 -3.73
N ASP A 61 -14.47 -17.56 -4.87
CA ASP A 61 -13.76 -18.74 -5.35
C ASP A 61 -12.48 -18.99 -4.55
N ARG A 62 -12.05 -20.24 -4.53
CA ARG A 62 -10.85 -20.69 -3.81
C ARG A 62 -9.97 -21.56 -4.69
N VAL A 63 -8.66 -21.32 -4.63
CA VAL A 63 -7.65 -22.27 -5.07
C VAL A 63 -7.14 -23.02 -3.84
N TRP A 64 -7.27 -24.33 -3.88
CA TRP A 64 -6.65 -25.21 -2.89
C TRP A 64 -5.44 -25.89 -3.53
N ALA A 65 -4.35 -26.04 -2.79
CA ALA A 65 -3.14 -26.72 -3.22
C ALA A 65 -2.49 -27.50 -2.08
N LYS A 66 -1.79 -28.58 -2.42
CA LYS A 66 -1.05 -29.42 -1.48
C LYS A 66 0.42 -29.51 -1.90
N PHE A 67 1.30 -29.26 -0.94
CA PHE A 67 2.75 -29.27 -1.07
C PHE A 67 3.30 -30.24 0.02
N ASP A 68 3.67 -31.45 -0.32
CA ASP A 68 4.06 -32.47 0.64
C ASP A 68 3.07 -32.60 1.82
N ASN A 69 3.47 -32.16 3.02
CA ASN A 69 2.69 -32.20 4.24
C ASN A 69 2.01 -30.86 4.57
N LEU A 70 1.99 -29.93 3.62
CA LEU A 70 1.42 -28.60 3.79
C LEU A 70 0.23 -28.43 2.85
N GLU A 71 -0.88 -27.97 3.37
CA GLU A 71 -2.06 -27.59 2.60
C GLU A 71 -2.18 -26.06 2.56
N MET A 72 -2.56 -25.54 1.42
CA MET A 72 -2.79 -24.10 1.21
C MET A 72 -4.19 -23.90 0.64
N SER A 73 -4.88 -22.89 1.15
CA SER A 73 -6.04 -22.30 0.49
C SER A 73 -5.78 -20.83 0.18
N PHE A 74 -6.18 -20.41 -1.02
CA PHE A 74 -6.09 -19.02 -1.46
C PHE A 74 -7.46 -18.58 -2.00
N ASP A 75 -8.08 -17.62 -1.33
CA ASP A 75 -9.40 -17.10 -1.64
C ASP A 75 -9.33 -15.92 -2.61
N GLU A 76 -10.41 -15.70 -3.36
CA GLU A 76 -10.55 -14.60 -4.32
C GLU A 76 -10.37 -13.22 -3.67
N ASP A 77 -10.77 -13.04 -2.42
CA ASP A 77 -10.57 -11.79 -1.67
C ASP A 77 -9.14 -11.58 -1.17
N GLY A 78 -8.26 -12.57 -1.41
CA GLY A 78 -6.84 -12.50 -1.09
C GLY A 78 -6.44 -13.13 0.23
N LEU A 79 -7.33 -13.86 0.91
CA LEU A 79 -6.94 -14.64 2.10
C LEU A 79 -6.15 -15.87 1.68
N ILE A 80 -4.98 -16.03 2.26
CA ILE A 80 -4.16 -17.23 2.13
C ILE A 80 -4.08 -17.88 3.50
N LEU A 81 -4.36 -19.18 3.56
CA LEU A 81 -4.23 -20.00 4.74
C LEU A 81 -3.35 -21.19 4.44
N PHE A 82 -2.34 -21.42 5.26
CA PHE A 82 -1.56 -22.66 5.31
C PHE A 82 -1.97 -23.47 6.50
N LYS A 83 -2.06 -24.78 6.31
CA LYS A 83 -2.34 -25.78 7.33
C LYS A 83 -1.30 -26.86 7.25
N LYS A 84 -0.73 -27.22 8.40
CA LYS A 84 0.20 -28.33 8.55
C LYS A 84 -0.20 -29.20 9.73
N GLU A 85 -0.30 -30.52 9.50
CA GLU A 85 -0.42 -31.47 10.61
C GLU A 85 0.83 -31.43 11.48
N TYR A 86 0.63 -31.43 12.78
CA TYR A 86 1.69 -31.33 13.78
C TYR A 86 2.64 -32.54 13.73
N GLN A 87 3.91 -32.27 13.73
CA GLN A 87 5.00 -33.24 13.96
C GLN A 87 5.97 -32.73 15.02
N ASP A 88 6.57 -31.57 14.82
CA ASP A 88 7.41 -30.87 15.78
C ASP A 88 7.17 -29.35 15.66
N LEU A 89 6.77 -28.74 16.76
CA LEU A 89 6.23 -27.38 16.72
C LEU A 89 7.21 -26.34 16.18
N LYS A 90 8.47 -26.42 16.56
CA LYS A 90 9.48 -25.45 16.10
C LYS A 90 9.78 -25.63 14.62
N THR A 91 10.04 -26.86 14.22
CA THR A 91 10.33 -27.21 12.83
C THR A 91 9.15 -26.90 11.91
N ASP A 92 7.92 -27.19 12.36
CA ASP A 92 6.71 -26.93 11.59
C ASP A 92 6.45 -25.43 11.39
N CYS A 93 6.67 -24.60 12.42
CA CYS A 93 6.57 -23.17 12.32
C CYS A 93 7.63 -22.58 11.39
N GLU A 94 8.89 -23.05 11.50
CA GLU A 94 9.98 -22.61 10.62
C GLU A 94 9.68 -23.00 9.16
N LEU A 95 9.20 -24.23 8.91
CA LEU A 95 8.84 -24.70 7.59
C LEU A 95 7.70 -23.89 6.95
N LEU A 96 6.65 -23.60 7.70
CA LEU A 96 5.53 -22.75 7.22
C LEU A 96 6.01 -21.35 6.83
N LYS A 97 6.89 -20.76 7.65
CA LYS A 97 7.44 -19.43 7.38
C LYS A 97 8.36 -19.44 6.16
N GLU A 98 9.30 -20.39 6.11
CA GLU A 98 10.24 -20.55 4.97
C GLU A 98 9.47 -20.77 3.66
N PHE A 99 8.47 -21.67 3.67
CA PHE A 99 7.64 -21.91 2.50
C PHE A 99 6.94 -20.62 2.03
N TYR A 100 6.37 -19.86 2.96
CA TYR A 100 5.72 -18.60 2.62
C TYR A 100 6.70 -17.56 2.08
N GLU A 101 7.82 -17.32 2.78
CA GLU A 101 8.76 -16.25 2.45
C GLU A 101 9.62 -16.58 1.23
N GLU A 102 10.11 -17.82 1.12
CA GLU A 102 11.09 -18.19 0.10
C GLU A 102 10.48 -18.82 -1.15
N ARG A 103 9.33 -19.49 -1.05
CA ARG A 103 8.71 -20.17 -2.19
C ARG A 103 7.47 -19.45 -2.71
N LEU A 104 6.46 -19.19 -1.87
CA LEU A 104 5.19 -18.65 -2.35
C LEU A 104 5.23 -17.14 -2.57
N SER A 105 5.79 -16.36 -1.66
CA SER A 105 5.84 -14.89 -1.76
C SER A 105 6.55 -14.41 -3.02
N PRO A 106 7.69 -14.99 -3.46
CA PRO A 106 8.31 -14.67 -4.74
C PRO A 106 7.41 -14.93 -5.94
N VAL A 107 6.65 -16.03 -5.93
CA VAL A 107 5.68 -16.39 -6.99
C VAL A 107 4.57 -15.35 -7.07
N ILE A 108 3.90 -15.07 -5.94
CA ILE A 108 2.83 -14.08 -5.86
C ILE A 108 3.31 -12.70 -6.30
N ASN A 109 4.46 -12.26 -5.79
CA ASN A 109 5.02 -10.97 -6.13
C ASN A 109 5.40 -10.86 -7.61
N TYR A 110 5.84 -11.95 -8.22
CA TYR A 110 6.21 -11.95 -9.64
C TYR A 110 4.98 -11.96 -10.55
N ILE A 111 4.03 -12.85 -10.32
CA ILE A 111 2.78 -12.93 -11.10
C ILE A 111 2.01 -11.60 -11.06
N TYR A 112 2.03 -10.92 -9.90
CA TYR A 112 1.31 -9.66 -9.71
C TYR A 112 2.19 -8.41 -9.88
N SER A 113 3.42 -8.57 -10.39
CA SER A 113 4.39 -7.45 -10.55
C SER A 113 3.97 -6.38 -11.56
N LEU A 114 3.10 -6.72 -12.51
CA LEU A 114 2.59 -5.78 -13.52
C LEU A 114 1.48 -4.86 -12.99
N GLY A 115 1.05 -5.03 -11.75
CA GLY A 115 0.16 -4.09 -11.08
C GLY A 115 0.84 -2.75 -10.80
N ALA A 116 0.05 -1.75 -10.39
CA ALA A 116 0.61 -0.48 -9.94
C ALA A 116 1.62 -0.71 -8.80
N PRO A 117 2.83 -0.13 -8.87
CA PRO A 117 3.83 -0.30 -7.84
C PRO A 117 3.30 0.20 -6.49
N LEU A 118 3.61 -0.55 -5.44
CA LEU A 118 3.23 -0.14 -4.08
C LEU A 118 3.96 1.17 -3.74
N PRO A 119 3.25 2.21 -3.26
CA PRO A 119 3.88 3.43 -2.82
C PRO A 119 4.94 3.18 -1.74
N LYS A 120 6.04 3.92 -1.78
CA LYS A 120 7.18 3.75 -0.87
C LYS A 120 6.79 3.87 0.61
N GLU A 121 5.80 4.70 0.90
CA GLU A 121 5.25 4.91 2.24
C GLU A 121 4.55 3.66 2.79
N LEU A 122 4.01 2.81 1.90
CA LEU A 122 3.32 1.56 2.26
C LEU A 122 4.24 0.33 2.21
N ALA A 123 5.34 0.40 1.47
CA ALA A 123 6.27 -0.72 1.32
C ALA A 123 7.10 -1.03 2.58
N LYS A 124 7.08 -0.14 3.58
CA LYS A 124 7.88 -0.27 4.82
C LYS A 124 7.16 -1.00 5.95
N LEU A 125 5.94 -1.47 5.72
CA LEU A 125 5.16 -2.13 6.75
C LEU A 125 5.60 -3.58 6.90
N GLU A 126 6.21 -3.91 8.03
CA GLU A 126 6.47 -5.29 8.41
C GLU A 126 5.16 -5.94 8.88
N LEU A 127 4.76 -7.01 8.18
CA LEU A 127 3.65 -7.85 8.58
C LEU A 127 4.17 -8.93 9.54
N ILE A 128 3.74 -8.88 10.79
CA ILE A 128 4.00 -9.97 11.75
C ILE A 128 2.89 -10.99 11.56
N LEU A 129 3.25 -12.19 11.10
CA LEU A 129 2.33 -13.30 10.91
C LEU A 129 2.36 -14.20 12.15
N PRO A 130 1.42 -14.09 13.11
CA PRO A 130 1.35 -15.05 14.20
C PRO A 130 0.87 -16.40 13.68
N TYR A 131 1.43 -17.45 14.27
CA TYR A 131 0.94 -18.80 14.06
C TYR A 131 -0.35 -19.02 14.86
N ILE A 132 -1.19 -19.91 14.36
CA ILE A 132 -2.36 -20.37 15.09
C ILE A 132 -2.20 -21.87 15.33
N ILE A 133 -2.23 -22.27 16.60
CA ILE A 133 -1.99 -23.64 17.03
C ILE A 133 -3.30 -24.23 17.55
N GLU A 134 -3.67 -25.37 17.00
CA GLU A 134 -4.86 -26.13 17.40
C GLU A 134 -4.45 -27.22 18.39
N VAL A 135 -5.05 -27.19 19.58
CA VAL A 135 -4.83 -28.20 20.61
C VAL A 135 -6.15 -28.73 21.16
N TYR A 136 -6.12 -29.93 21.70
CA TYR A 136 -7.28 -30.58 22.28
C TYR A 136 -7.13 -30.76 23.81
N GLN A 137 -8.20 -30.46 24.55
CA GLN A 137 -8.42 -30.73 25.95
C GLN A 137 -7.19 -30.46 26.85
N SER A 138 -6.47 -29.40 26.55
CA SER A 138 -5.28 -29.02 27.29
C SER A 138 -5.65 -28.21 28.53
N ASP A 139 -4.95 -28.44 29.64
CA ASP A 139 -5.12 -27.62 30.82
C ASP A 139 -4.36 -26.27 30.67
N ARG A 140 -4.70 -25.31 31.52
CA ARG A 140 -4.10 -23.96 31.46
C ARG A 140 -2.58 -24.00 31.70
N LYS A 141 -2.09 -24.92 32.54
CA LYS A 141 -0.64 -25.01 32.83
C LYS A 141 0.15 -25.53 31.64
N GLU A 142 -0.42 -26.47 30.89
CA GLU A 142 0.18 -26.92 29.62
C GLU A 142 0.24 -25.82 28.58
N VAL A 143 -0.83 -25.00 28.45
CA VAL A 143 -0.86 -23.85 27.57
C VAL A 143 0.19 -22.81 27.98
N GLU A 144 0.26 -22.43 29.25
CA GLU A 144 1.28 -21.50 29.78
C GLU A 144 2.71 -22.01 29.52
N LYS A 145 2.94 -23.33 29.69
CA LYS A 145 4.23 -23.94 29.37
C LYS A 145 4.60 -23.79 27.91
N LEU A 146 3.63 -23.96 26.98
CA LEU A 146 3.84 -23.81 25.56
C LEU A 146 4.20 -22.36 25.22
N PHE A 147 3.47 -21.38 25.75
CA PHE A 147 3.77 -19.96 25.56
C PHE A 147 5.20 -19.62 26.02
N ASN A 148 5.60 -20.11 27.19
CA ASN A 148 6.95 -19.90 27.71
C ASN A 148 8.04 -20.54 26.83
N GLN A 149 7.79 -21.72 26.25
CA GLN A 149 8.74 -22.36 25.32
C GLN A 149 9.01 -21.52 24.06
N PHE A 150 8.01 -20.76 23.61
CA PHE A 150 8.16 -19.84 22.48
C PHE A 150 8.71 -18.47 22.86
N GLY A 151 8.96 -18.23 24.15
CA GLY A 151 9.33 -16.89 24.64
C GLY A 151 8.22 -15.88 24.33
N ASP A 152 6.97 -16.30 24.49
CA ASP A 152 5.76 -15.48 24.38
C ASP A 152 4.98 -15.54 25.70
N SER A 153 3.98 -14.69 25.86
CA SER A 153 3.12 -14.65 27.05
C SER A 153 1.66 -14.49 26.64
N ILE A 154 0.78 -15.10 27.43
CA ILE A 154 -0.66 -14.96 27.23
C ILE A 154 -1.06 -13.53 27.57
N GLN A 155 -1.54 -12.79 26.57
CA GLN A 155 -2.00 -11.40 26.70
C GLN A 155 -3.49 -11.34 27.09
N SER A 156 -4.29 -12.20 26.48
CA SER A 156 -5.72 -12.30 26.78
C SER A 156 -6.23 -13.72 26.51
N VAL A 157 -7.37 -14.03 27.11
CA VAL A 157 -8.05 -15.34 26.94
C VAL A 157 -9.53 -15.04 26.66
N ALA A 158 -10.04 -15.72 25.65
CA ALA A 158 -11.49 -15.76 25.40
C ALA A 158 -11.97 -17.20 25.58
N GLU A 159 -13.06 -17.38 26.30
CA GLU A 159 -13.58 -18.70 26.63
C GLU A 159 -15.02 -18.87 26.18
N SER A 160 -15.28 -20.02 25.58
CA SER A 160 -16.63 -20.52 25.31
C SER A 160 -16.79 -21.93 25.89
N PRO A 161 -18.03 -22.46 25.95
CA PRO A 161 -18.26 -23.84 26.40
C PRO A 161 -17.47 -24.87 25.59
N GLU A 162 -17.24 -24.60 24.31
CA GLU A 162 -16.69 -25.54 23.34
C GLU A 162 -15.19 -25.34 23.05
N ALA A 163 -14.66 -24.13 23.30
CA ALA A 163 -13.26 -23.81 23.03
C ALA A 163 -12.76 -22.65 23.91
N SER A 164 -11.45 -22.59 24.10
CA SER A 164 -10.76 -21.43 24.66
C SER A 164 -9.71 -20.93 23.65
N LEU A 165 -9.65 -19.62 23.46
CA LEU A 165 -8.69 -18.97 22.58
C LEU A 165 -7.74 -18.12 23.41
N TYR A 166 -6.46 -18.44 23.34
CA TYR A 166 -5.39 -17.72 24.02
C TYR A 166 -4.64 -16.86 23.01
N PHE A 167 -4.51 -15.59 23.29
CA PHE A 167 -3.82 -14.61 22.43
C PHE A 167 -2.42 -14.33 22.98
N GLY A 168 -1.40 -14.49 22.14
CA GLY A 168 -0.03 -14.07 22.38
C GLY A 168 0.42 -13.04 21.33
N GLN A 169 1.70 -12.67 21.39
CA GLN A 169 2.32 -11.81 20.36
C GLN A 169 2.74 -12.58 19.12
N LYS A 170 3.31 -13.78 19.33
CA LYS A 170 3.88 -14.60 18.27
C LYS A 170 2.90 -15.63 17.73
N PHE A 171 1.98 -16.10 18.54
CA PHE A 171 0.99 -17.08 18.14
C PHE A 171 -0.31 -16.97 18.94
N PHE A 172 -1.35 -17.56 18.39
CA PHE A 172 -2.65 -17.77 19.03
C PHE A 172 -2.85 -19.27 19.23
N LEU A 173 -3.52 -19.65 20.28
CA LEU A 173 -3.77 -21.06 20.58
C LEU A 173 -5.27 -21.30 20.77
N PHE A 174 -5.81 -22.18 19.92
CA PHE A 174 -7.15 -22.71 20.06
C PHE A 174 -7.12 -24.00 20.86
N ASN A 175 -7.71 -24.00 22.03
CA ASN A 175 -7.89 -25.20 22.86
C ASN A 175 -9.34 -25.68 22.74
N LEU A 176 -9.55 -26.76 22.00
CA LEU A 176 -10.85 -27.38 21.80
C LEU A 176 -11.23 -28.26 22.97
N LYS A 177 -12.46 -28.11 23.47
CA LYS A 177 -13.02 -28.90 24.56
C LYS A 177 -13.86 -30.07 24.07
N GLY A 178 -14.18 -30.14 22.76
CA GLY A 178 -14.97 -31.18 22.11
C GLY A 178 -14.86 -31.17 20.59
N GLU A 179 -15.47 -32.19 19.93
CA GLU A 179 -15.35 -32.40 18.47
C GLU A 179 -16.34 -31.57 17.63
N GLY A 180 -17.12 -30.66 18.21
CA GLY A 180 -18.25 -30.00 17.55
C GLY A 180 -17.91 -28.78 16.70
N ILE A 181 -16.71 -28.19 16.79
CA ILE A 181 -16.35 -26.94 16.11
C ILE A 181 -15.43 -27.21 14.92
N GLN A 182 -15.84 -26.69 13.75
CA GLN A 182 -14.93 -26.57 12.61
C GLN A 182 -14.03 -25.34 12.81
N ILE A 183 -12.76 -25.57 13.04
CA ILE A 183 -11.80 -24.51 13.37
C ILE A 183 -11.40 -23.68 12.16
N GLU A 184 -11.21 -24.29 10.99
CA GLU A 184 -10.67 -23.60 9.81
C GLU A 184 -11.41 -22.32 9.46
N PRO A 185 -12.76 -22.27 9.42
CA PRO A 185 -13.48 -21.02 9.16
C PRO A 185 -13.26 -19.93 10.23
N ILE A 186 -13.06 -20.34 11.48
CA ILE A 186 -12.77 -19.39 12.58
C ILE A 186 -11.35 -18.84 12.43
N VAL A 187 -10.39 -19.69 12.08
CA VAL A 187 -9.00 -19.30 11.79
C VAL A 187 -8.95 -18.33 10.61
N GLU A 188 -9.68 -18.60 9.52
CA GLU A 188 -9.78 -17.70 8.37
C GLU A 188 -10.28 -16.31 8.78
N ILE A 189 -11.34 -16.22 9.59
CA ILE A 189 -11.87 -14.95 10.09
C ILE A 189 -10.88 -14.24 11.02
N LEU A 190 -10.22 -14.98 11.88
CA LEU A 190 -9.23 -14.40 12.80
C LEU A 190 -8.04 -13.79 12.04
N ILE A 191 -7.54 -14.50 11.03
CA ILE A 191 -6.48 -13.99 10.14
C ILE A 191 -6.98 -12.76 9.39
N PHE A 192 -8.19 -12.82 8.81
CA PHE A 192 -8.79 -11.68 8.11
C PHE A 192 -8.88 -10.45 9.02
N PHE A 193 -9.42 -10.58 10.22
CA PHE A 193 -9.55 -9.44 11.15
C PHE A 193 -8.20 -8.81 11.50
N ARG A 194 -7.21 -9.65 11.78
CA ARG A 194 -5.88 -9.19 12.14
C ARG A 194 -5.19 -8.47 10.98
N GLU A 195 -5.16 -9.10 9.82
CA GLU A 195 -4.49 -8.56 8.66
C GLU A 195 -5.19 -7.30 8.13
N PHE A 196 -6.51 -7.29 8.17
CA PHE A 196 -7.29 -6.11 7.82
C PHE A 196 -6.98 -4.93 8.75
N SER A 197 -6.94 -5.18 10.07
CA SER A 197 -6.57 -4.17 11.06
C SER A 197 -5.13 -3.69 10.87
N ALA A 198 -4.20 -4.59 10.58
CA ALA A 198 -2.81 -4.26 10.31
C ALA A 198 -2.67 -3.36 9.08
N GLN A 199 -3.40 -3.65 7.99
CA GLN A 199 -3.41 -2.79 6.80
C GLN A 199 -4.00 -1.41 7.08
N LEU A 200 -5.11 -1.31 7.83
CA LEU A 200 -5.66 0.00 8.23
C LEU A 200 -4.66 0.81 9.06
N ASN A 201 -3.96 0.17 10.00
CA ASN A 201 -2.90 0.82 10.78
C ASN A 201 -1.75 1.29 9.89
N GLY A 202 -1.39 0.50 8.89
CA GLY A 202 -0.41 0.88 7.88
C GLY A 202 -0.84 2.13 7.11
N TYR A 203 -2.08 2.17 6.67
CA TYR A 203 -2.62 3.36 6.01
C TYR A 203 -2.65 4.58 6.93
N LEU A 204 -2.90 4.41 8.24
CA LEU A 204 -2.85 5.49 9.20
C LEU A 204 -1.42 6.07 9.37
N GLN A 205 -0.42 5.20 9.39
CA GLN A 205 0.98 5.64 9.45
C GLN A 205 1.39 6.37 8.17
N ALA A 206 1.05 5.82 7.01
CA ALA A 206 1.29 6.47 5.72
C ALA A 206 0.57 7.82 5.62
N HIS A 207 -0.67 7.91 6.12
CA HIS A 207 -1.42 9.16 6.21
C HIS A 207 -0.64 10.25 6.97
N ARG A 208 -0.11 9.93 8.15
CA ARG A 208 0.68 10.87 8.96
C ARG A 208 1.89 11.39 8.18
N THR A 209 2.65 10.49 7.56
CA THR A 209 3.82 10.84 6.76
C THR A 209 3.47 11.77 5.60
N ILE A 210 2.38 11.48 4.90
CA ILE A 210 1.93 12.27 3.76
C ILE A 210 1.40 13.65 4.21
N TRP A 211 0.62 13.68 5.28
CA TRP A 211 0.14 14.92 5.87
C TRP A 211 1.28 15.85 6.27
N GLU A 212 2.30 15.31 6.95
CA GLU A 212 3.50 16.07 7.33
C GLU A 212 4.24 16.62 6.09
N LYS A 213 4.39 15.79 5.05
CA LYS A 213 5.03 16.19 3.78
C LYS A 213 4.27 17.35 3.11
N ILE A 214 2.95 17.31 3.04
CA ILE A 214 2.13 18.40 2.49
C ILE A 214 2.24 19.65 3.38
N SER A 215 2.16 19.47 4.70
CA SER A 215 2.27 20.57 5.67
C SER A 215 3.62 21.27 5.60
N GLN A 216 4.72 20.54 5.44
CA GLN A 216 6.06 21.09 5.24
C GLN A 216 6.16 21.93 3.98
N ILE A 217 5.53 21.47 2.87
CA ILE A 217 5.47 22.26 1.63
C ILE A 217 4.69 23.55 1.86
N ARG A 218 3.56 23.47 2.54
CA ARG A 218 2.66 24.62 2.74
C ARG A 218 3.17 25.62 3.79
N SER A 219 3.95 25.17 4.76
CA SER A 219 4.53 26.03 5.81
C SER A 219 5.77 26.81 5.35
N GLN A 220 6.25 26.57 4.13
CA GLN A 220 7.35 27.37 3.59
C GLN A 220 6.85 28.79 3.30
N GLU A 221 7.33 29.75 4.10
CA GLU A 221 6.97 31.17 3.89
C GLU A 221 7.43 31.68 2.54
N VAL A 222 8.49 31.10 2.00
CA VAL A 222 9.15 31.57 0.78
C VAL A 222 9.55 30.41 -0.10
N LEU A 223 8.98 30.33 -1.29
CA LEU A 223 9.37 29.40 -2.35
C LEU A 223 10.28 30.08 -3.37
N ARG A 224 11.39 29.41 -3.72
CA ARG A 224 12.21 29.86 -4.83
C ARG A 224 11.71 29.21 -6.12
N PHE A 225 11.67 29.93 -7.21
CA PHE A 225 11.21 29.40 -8.51
C PHE A 225 11.92 28.12 -8.93
N LYS A 226 13.21 27.97 -8.63
CA LYS A 226 13.97 26.75 -8.92
C LYS A 226 13.46 25.50 -8.20
N ASP A 227 12.75 25.66 -7.08
CA ASP A 227 12.27 24.56 -6.25
C ASP A 227 10.87 24.08 -6.67
N PHE A 228 10.17 24.86 -7.52
CA PHE A 228 8.80 24.56 -7.99
C PHE A 228 8.68 23.18 -8.65
N THR A 229 9.60 22.83 -9.54
CA THR A 229 9.55 21.55 -10.24
C THR A 229 9.70 20.38 -9.28
N SER A 230 10.59 20.48 -8.30
CA SER A 230 10.82 19.45 -7.27
C SER A 230 9.57 19.29 -6.39
N ILE A 231 9.00 20.41 -5.93
CA ILE A 231 7.80 20.41 -5.06
C ILE A 231 6.61 19.85 -5.83
N ARG A 232 6.41 20.26 -7.09
CA ARG A 232 5.36 19.73 -7.95
C ARG A 232 5.48 18.22 -8.12
N ASN A 233 6.67 17.71 -8.40
CA ASN A 233 6.90 16.27 -8.56
C ASN A 233 6.60 15.53 -7.25
N SER A 234 7.03 16.06 -6.12
CA SER A 234 6.73 15.50 -4.80
C SER A 234 5.22 15.44 -4.51
N LEU A 235 4.46 16.50 -4.86
CA LEU A 235 3.01 16.49 -4.73
C LEU A 235 2.33 15.53 -5.71
N MET A 236 2.88 15.32 -6.91
CA MET A 236 2.36 14.31 -7.84
C MET A 236 2.53 12.90 -7.30
N GLU A 237 3.67 12.57 -6.68
CA GLU A 237 3.87 11.30 -5.98
C GLU A 237 2.85 11.12 -4.85
N VAL A 238 2.62 12.17 -4.05
CA VAL A 238 1.58 12.18 -3.01
C VAL A 238 0.20 11.89 -3.62
N LYS A 239 -0.18 12.55 -4.72
CA LYS A 239 -1.48 12.31 -5.40
C LYS A 239 -1.62 10.89 -5.90
N GLN A 240 -0.57 10.28 -6.42
CA GLN A 240 -0.58 8.87 -6.82
C GLN A 240 -0.82 7.95 -5.63
N THR A 241 -0.15 8.21 -4.50
CA THR A 241 -0.34 7.44 -3.26
C THR A 241 -1.77 7.60 -2.72
N LEU A 242 -2.32 8.82 -2.74
CA LEU A 242 -3.70 9.11 -2.33
C LEU A 242 -4.71 8.32 -3.17
N SER A 243 -4.56 8.35 -4.50
CA SER A 243 -5.45 7.61 -5.41
C SER A 243 -5.34 6.10 -5.22
N PHE A 244 -4.14 5.58 -4.99
CA PHE A 244 -3.92 4.17 -4.70
C PHE A 244 -4.63 3.73 -3.42
N VAL A 245 -4.46 4.47 -2.32
CA VAL A 245 -5.08 4.13 -1.03
C VAL A 245 -6.60 4.27 -1.09
N GLU A 246 -7.13 5.30 -1.75
CA GLU A 246 -8.57 5.48 -1.95
C GLU A 246 -9.20 4.26 -2.65
N ALA A 247 -8.57 3.78 -3.73
CA ALA A 247 -9.02 2.57 -4.42
C ALA A 247 -8.98 1.33 -3.52
N ARG A 248 -7.95 1.20 -2.69
CA ARG A 248 -7.81 0.08 -1.75
C ARG A 248 -8.85 0.14 -0.63
N LEU A 249 -9.07 1.28 -0.02
CA LEU A 249 -10.09 1.46 1.03
C LEU A 249 -11.51 1.15 0.50
N SER A 250 -11.83 1.56 -0.73
CA SER A 250 -13.10 1.22 -1.37
C SER A 250 -13.29 -0.28 -1.59
N GLN A 251 -12.21 -1.01 -1.93
CA GLN A 251 -12.27 -2.48 -2.05
C GLN A 251 -12.43 -3.16 -0.68
N MET A 252 -11.77 -2.64 0.36
CA MET A 252 -11.84 -3.19 1.71
C MET A 252 -13.26 -3.22 2.26
N GLU A 253 -14.08 -2.22 1.97
CA GLU A 253 -15.49 -2.19 2.35
C GLU A 253 -16.27 -3.42 1.82
N LYS A 254 -16.05 -3.77 0.55
CA LYS A 254 -16.68 -4.93 -0.07
C LYS A 254 -16.24 -6.24 0.59
N PHE A 255 -14.97 -6.37 0.92
CA PHE A 255 -14.46 -7.59 1.55
C PHE A 255 -15.00 -7.79 2.97
N ILE A 256 -15.18 -6.70 3.75
CA ILE A 256 -15.88 -6.78 5.04
C ILE A 256 -17.30 -7.33 4.85
N ALA A 257 -18.06 -6.79 3.89
CA ALA A 257 -19.43 -7.21 3.65
C ALA A 257 -19.51 -8.69 3.24
N VAL A 258 -18.66 -9.13 2.31
CA VAL A 258 -18.62 -10.52 1.84
C VAL A 258 -18.25 -11.48 2.97
N ARG A 259 -17.16 -11.18 3.72
CA ARG A 259 -16.71 -12.03 4.84
C ARG A 259 -17.73 -12.07 5.98
N ARG A 260 -18.43 -10.97 6.26
CA ARG A 260 -19.52 -10.94 7.24
C ARG A 260 -20.64 -11.89 6.82
N THR A 261 -21.09 -11.82 5.57
CA THR A 261 -22.17 -12.68 5.06
C THR A 261 -21.74 -14.15 5.07
N TRP A 262 -20.52 -14.44 4.60
CA TRP A 262 -19.98 -15.79 4.61
C TRP A 262 -19.89 -16.40 6.02
N SER A 263 -19.52 -15.59 7.03
CA SER A 263 -19.33 -16.04 8.41
C SER A 263 -20.62 -15.96 9.26
N GLN A 264 -21.78 -15.69 8.67
CA GLN A 264 -23.02 -15.49 9.41
C GLN A 264 -23.36 -16.68 10.31
N ASN A 265 -23.10 -17.90 9.85
CA ASN A 265 -23.34 -19.13 10.62
C ASN A 265 -22.40 -19.25 11.84
N LEU A 266 -21.27 -18.55 11.84
CA LEU A 266 -20.26 -18.54 12.90
C LEU A 266 -20.41 -17.37 13.86
N GLU A 267 -21.34 -16.45 13.60
CA GLU A 267 -21.47 -15.18 14.35
C GLU A 267 -21.59 -15.42 15.87
N ASN A 268 -22.39 -16.39 16.29
CA ASN A 268 -22.54 -16.72 17.71
C ASN A 268 -21.22 -17.22 18.32
N THR A 269 -20.53 -18.11 17.63
CA THR A 269 -19.23 -18.65 18.09
C THR A 269 -18.17 -17.54 18.16
N LEU A 270 -18.12 -16.66 17.14
CA LEU A 270 -17.20 -15.51 17.11
C LEU A 270 -17.50 -14.52 18.25
N LYS A 271 -18.77 -14.30 18.59
CA LYS A 271 -19.16 -13.45 19.73
C LYS A 271 -18.82 -14.08 21.08
N LEU A 272 -19.06 -15.38 21.24
CA LEU A 272 -18.69 -16.11 22.45
C LEU A 272 -17.17 -16.10 22.69
N LEU A 273 -16.38 -16.24 21.62
CA LEU A 273 -14.93 -16.15 21.67
C LEU A 273 -14.42 -14.71 21.72
N SER A 274 -15.29 -13.70 21.80
CA SER A 274 -14.94 -12.26 21.82
C SER A 274 -14.05 -11.81 20.64
N ILE A 275 -14.12 -12.49 19.50
CA ILE A 275 -13.36 -12.17 18.29
C ILE A 275 -14.19 -11.55 17.18
N TYR A 276 -15.50 -11.34 17.38
CA TYR A 276 -16.36 -10.68 16.40
C TYR A 276 -16.00 -9.19 16.29
N GLN A 277 -15.41 -8.79 15.17
CA GLN A 277 -14.87 -7.44 14.97
C GLN A 277 -15.39 -6.74 13.71
N PHE A 278 -16.38 -7.30 12.99
CA PHE A 278 -16.83 -6.71 11.71
C PHE A 278 -17.29 -5.26 11.83
N ASP A 279 -18.03 -4.91 12.89
CA ASP A 279 -18.49 -3.53 13.10
C ASP A 279 -17.33 -2.58 13.42
N THR A 280 -16.38 -3.03 14.23
CA THR A 280 -15.17 -2.28 14.55
C THR A 280 -14.32 -2.02 13.31
N LEU A 281 -14.15 -3.04 12.46
CA LEU A 281 -13.40 -2.91 11.20
C LEU A 281 -14.12 -1.97 10.23
N ALA A 282 -15.43 -2.08 10.07
CA ALA A 282 -16.20 -1.20 9.21
C ALA A 282 -16.11 0.26 9.67
N ASN A 283 -16.24 0.51 10.97
CA ASN A 283 -16.09 1.86 11.52
C ASN A 283 -14.67 2.41 11.33
N SER A 284 -13.66 1.59 11.55
CA SER A 284 -12.25 1.97 11.36
C SER A 284 -11.95 2.27 9.89
N GLN A 285 -12.48 1.46 8.97
CA GLN A 285 -12.35 1.67 7.52
C GLN A 285 -13.03 2.97 7.09
N ASN A 286 -14.25 3.26 7.56
CA ASN A 286 -14.98 4.50 7.27
C ASN A 286 -14.21 5.73 7.80
N TYR A 287 -13.69 5.64 9.02
CA TYR A 287 -12.84 6.69 9.58
C TYR A 287 -11.60 6.94 8.71
N MET A 288 -10.93 5.87 8.31
CA MET A 288 -9.76 5.95 7.45
C MET A 288 -10.09 6.59 6.10
N THR A 289 -11.21 6.19 5.47
CA THR A 289 -11.67 6.78 4.21
C THR A 289 -11.90 8.29 4.34
N SER A 290 -12.48 8.73 5.46
CA SER A 290 -12.70 10.16 5.74
C SER A 290 -11.39 10.92 5.91
N LEU A 291 -10.41 10.36 6.62
CA LEU A 291 -9.07 10.96 6.78
C LEU A 291 -8.36 11.11 5.45
N TRP A 292 -8.37 10.08 4.61
CA TRP A 292 -7.72 10.11 3.31
C TRP A 292 -8.38 11.09 2.35
N LYS A 293 -9.70 11.21 2.39
CA LYS A 293 -10.44 12.24 1.63
C LYS A 293 -10.01 13.64 2.05
N MET A 294 -9.96 13.93 3.34
CA MET A 294 -9.50 15.22 3.86
C MET A 294 -8.06 15.53 3.42
N THR A 295 -7.17 14.53 3.43
CA THR A 295 -5.79 14.70 2.99
C THR A 295 -5.69 14.93 1.49
N LYS A 296 -6.54 14.29 0.70
CA LYS A 296 -6.65 14.53 -0.74
C LYS A 296 -7.07 15.96 -1.03
N ASP A 297 -8.11 16.46 -0.36
CA ASP A 297 -8.58 17.84 -0.51
C ASP A 297 -7.47 18.85 -0.13
N TYR A 298 -6.71 18.54 0.92
CA TYR A 298 -5.57 19.36 1.35
C TYR A 298 -4.43 19.36 0.32
N ALA A 299 -4.09 18.20 -0.24
CA ALA A 299 -3.10 18.07 -1.31
C ALA A 299 -3.53 18.82 -2.58
N ASP A 300 -4.80 18.67 -2.99
CA ASP A 300 -5.35 19.35 -4.16
C ASP A 300 -5.36 20.88 -3.97
N SER A 301 -5.75 21.36 -2.81
CA SER A 301 -5.66 22.79 -2.47
C SER A 301 -4.23 23.32 -2.55
N THR A 302 -3.26 22.55 -2.03
CA THR A 302 -1.85 22.90 -2.07
C THR A 302 -1.31 22.92 -3.51
N PHE A 303 -1.69 21.93 -4.32
CA PHE A 303 -1.31 21.85 -5.72
C PHE A 303 -1.89 23.03 -6.54
N ASN A 304 -3.15 23.39 -6.31
CA ASN A 304 -3.80 24.53 -6.96
C ASN A 304 -3.11 25.85 -6.60
N LEU A 305 -2.79 26.05 -5.31
CA LEU A 305 -2.04 27.23 -4.87
C LEU A 305 -0.69 27.35 -5.59
N LEU A 306 0.07 26.26 -5.64
CA LEU A 306 1.34 26.23 -6.39
C LEU A 306 1.16 26.53 -7.87
N THR A 307 0.11 25.99 -8.49
CA THR A 307 -0.18 26.24 -9.91
C THR A 307 -0.46 27.72 -10.17
N ILE A 308 -1.25 28.36 -9.30
CA ILE A 308 -1.54 29.81 -9.39
C ILE A 308 -0.24 30.61 -9.27
N LEU A 309 0.57 30.34 -8.27
CA LEU A 309 1.85 31.03 -8.07
C LEU A 309 2.81 30.86 -9.25
N TYR A 310 2.82 29.67 -9.84
CA TYR A 310 3.60 29.40 -11.06
C TYR A 310 3.10 30.20 -12.26
N GLN A 311 1.77 30.26 -12.47
CA GLN A 311 1.15 31.03 -13.54
C GLN A 311 1.39 32.54 -13.39
N GLU A 312 1.27 33.05 -12.16
CA GLU A 312 1.58 34.45 -11.88
C GLU A 312 3.04 34.80 -12.21
N ASN A 313 3.97 33.87 -11.89
CA ASN A 313 5.37 34.10 -12.21
C ASN A 313 5.63 34.11 -13.72
N ILE A 314 5.04 33.15 -14.48
CA ILE A 314 5.13 33.16 -15.96
C ILE A 314 4.53 34.44 -16.53
N GLN A 315 3.37 34.87 -16.03
CA GLN A 315 2.75 36.11 -16.51
C GLN A 315 3.67 37.32 -16.30
N ARG A 316 4.31 37.41 -15.14
CA ARG A 316 5.30 38.48 -14.87
C ARG A 316 6.52 38.41 -15.77
N GLU A 317 7.02 37.20 -16.12
CA GLU A 317 8.11 37.04 -17.07
C GLU A 317 7.68 37.50 -18.48
N VAL A 318 6.46 37.14 -18.91
CA VAL A 318 5.89 37.58 -20.21
C VAL A 318 5.73 39.07 -20.23
N ASP A 319 5.22 39.69 -19.18
CA ASP A 319 5.04 41.14 -19.10
C ASP A 319 6.39 41.89 -19.14
N ALA A 320 7.41 41.32 -18.50
CA ALA A 320 8.76 41.84 -18.57
C ALA A 320 9.35 41.75 -19.98
N LEU A 321 9.12 40.60 -20.69
CA LEU A 321 9.53 40.45 -22.09
C LEU A 321 8.81 41.43 -23.02
N LYS A 322 7.50 41.68 -22.82
CA LYS A 322 6.73 42.70 -23.53
C LYS A 322 7.36 44.09 -23.35
N LEU A 323 7.73 44.43 -22.10
CA LEU A 323 8.34 45.70 -21.80
C LEU A 323 9.70 45.88 -22.48
N VAL A 324 10.55 44.83 -22.50
CA VAL A 324 11.82 44.81 -23.25
C VAL A 324 11.56 44.98 -24.76
N THR A 325 10.55 44.31 -25.30
CA THR A 325 10.18 44.40 -26.72
C THR A 325 9.72 45.81 -27.07
N ILE A 326 8.90 46.45 -26.22
CA ILE A 326 8.43 47.84 -26.43
C ILE A 326 9.62 48.81 -26.38
N ILE A 327 10.51 48.66 -25.38
CA ILE A 327 11.71 49.52 -25.31
C ILE A 327 12.58 49.34 -26.54
N SER A 328 12.79 48.09 -27.00
CA SER A 328 13.56 47.83 -28.23
C SER A 328 12.92 48.41 -29.47
N LEU A 329 11.58 48.38 -29.60
CA LEU A 329 10.82 49.02 -30.66
C LEU A 329 10.98 50.54 -30.61
N VAL A 330 10.84 51.17 -29.44
CA VAL A 330 11.01 52.63 -29.28
C VAL A 330 12.42 53.06 -29.66
N ILE A 331 13.45 52.31 -29.25
CA ILE A 331 14.85 52.60 -29.63
C ILE A 331 15.06 52.39 -31.12
N SER A 332 14.45 51.38 -31.75
CA SER A 332 14.54 51.14 -33.20
C SER A 332 13.82 52.22 -34.00
N PHE A 333 12.68 52.72 -33.50
CA PHE A 333 11.90 53.78 -34.12
C PHE A 333 12.63 55.15 -34.03
N SER A 334 13.25 55.43 -32.86
CA SER A 334 14.06 56.66 -32.69
C SER A 334 15.24 56.72 -33.65
N ARG A 335 15.75 55.57 -34.11
CA ARG A 335 16.80 55.49 -35.12
C ARG A 335 16.36 55.67 -36.55
N LEU A 336 15.12 55.31 -36.90
CA LEU A 336 14.53 55.56 -38.18
C LEU A 336 14.27 57.08 -38.40
N THR A 337 14.16 57.80 -37.29
CA THR A 337 13.95 59.25 -37.29
C THR A 337 15.23 60.11 -37.20
N GLU A 338 16.42 59.44 -37.10
CA GLU A 338 17.71 60.13 -37.00
C GLU A 338 18.55 60.19 -38.29
N PRO A 339 18.24 61.06 -39.23
CA PRO A 339 19.28 61.61 -40.13
C PRO A 339 20.16 62.65 -39.42
N LEU A 340 20.00 62.85 -38.07
CA LEU A 340 20.51 64.00 -37.34
C LEU A 340 21.64 63.74 -36.34
N PHE A 341 21.97 62.48 -36.01
CA PHE A 341 23.06 62.17 -35.08
C PHE A 341 24.13 61.28 -35.72
N SER A 342 25.38 61.75 -35.72
CA SER A 342 26.55 61.22 -36.39
C SER A 342 27.19 59.98 -35.76
N LEU A 343 26.47 58.92 -35.49
CA LEU A 343 27.01 57.64 -35.04
C LEU A 343 26.84 56.56 -36.10
N ASN A 344 27.87 55.79 -36.35
CA ASN A 344 27.84 54.68 -37.30
C ASN A 344 26.71 53.70 -36.94
N PHE A 345 25.80 53.42 -37.90
CA PHE A 345 24.65 52.53 -37.79
C PHE A 345 24.96 51.20 -37.12
N ILE A 346 26.12 50.57 -37.44
CA ILE A 346 26.59 49.28 -36.88
C ILE A 346 26.87 49.38 -35.36
N GLY A 347 27.54 50.45 -34.91
CA GLY A 347 27.85 50.67 -33.50
C GLY A 347 26.61 50.87 -32.64
N SER A 348 25.61 51.48 -33.18
CA SER A 348 24.34 51.74 -32.52
C SER A 348 23.49 50.45 -32.39
N VAL A 349 23.45 49.61 -33.44
CA VAL A 349 22.77 48.32 -33.40
C VAL A 349 23.42 47.38 -32.40
N LEU A 350 24.76 47.31 -32.36
CA LEU A 350 25.52 46.53 -31.38
C LEU A 350 25.24 46.97 -29.95
N LEU A 351 25.19 48.27 -29.71
CA LEU A 351 24.93 48.82 -28.36
C LEU A 351 23.51 48.47 -27.86
N VAL A 352 22.52 48.48 -28.74
CA VAL A 352 21.14 48.04 -28.42
C VAL A 352 21.09 46.55 -28.08
N PHE A 353 21.74 45.70 -28.87
CA PHE A 353 21.79 44.29 -28.56
C PHE A 353 22.52 43.98 -27.24
N VAL A 354 23.59 44.69 -26.92
CA VAL A 354 24.30 44.56 -25.64
C VAL A 354 23.42 45.00 -24.48
N PHE A 355 22.74 46.15 -24.59
CA PHE A 355 21.83 46.58 -23.51
C PHE A 355 20.59 45.69 -23.39
N ALA A 356 19.99 45.22 -24.46
CA ALA A 356 18.88 44.27 -24.42
C ALA A 356 19.35 42.95 -23.82
N GLY A 357 20.54 42.48 -24.13
CA GLY A 357 21.16 41.28 -23.55
C GLY A 357 21.38 41.42 -22.06
N ILE A 358 22.05 42.49 -21.61
CA ILE A 358 22.31 42.76 -20.18
C ILE A 358 20.99 42.87 -19.41
N PHE A 359 20.00 43.57 -19.98
CA PHE A 359 18.69 43.71 -19.36
C PHE A 359 17.93 42.38 -19.29
N TYR A 360 17.94 41.58 -20.36
CA TYR A 360 17.34 40.24 -20.38
C TYR A 360 17.99 39.31 -19.34
N PHE A 361 19.33 39.25 -19.29
CA PHE A 361 20.04 38.43 -18.33
C PHE A 361 19.86 38.92 -16.88
N GLY A 362 19.87 40.24 -16.67
CA GLY A 362 19.60 40.84 -15.36
C GLY A 362 18.19 40.56 -14.85
N MET A 363 17.20 40.70 -15.75
CA MET A 363 15.82 40.34 -15.44
C MET A 363 15.64 38.88 -15.18
N ARG A 364 16.22 37.98 -15.98
CA ARG A 364 16.18 36.54 -15.81
C ARG A 364 16.82 36.11 -14.47
N PHE A 365 17.95 36.75 -14.12
CA PHE A 365 18.60 36.53 -12.81
C PHE A 365 17.74 37.03 -11.65
N TRP A 366 17.17 38.21 -11.75
CA TRP A 366 16.30 38.81 -10.74
C TRP A 366 15.01 37.99 -10.52
N PHE A 367 14.35 37.49 -11.60
CA PHE A 367 13.19 36.62 -11.50
C PHE A 367 13.55 35.27 -10.88
N ARG A 368 14.70 34.70 -11.22
CA ARG A 368 15.14 33.40 -10.69
C ARG A 368 15.51 33.46 -9.20
N SER A 369 15.84 34.65 -8.69
CA SER A 369 16.17 34.87 -7.28
C SER A 369 14.98 35.33 -6.43
N ARG A 370 13.82 35.61 -7.04
CA ARG A 370 12.63 36.02 -6.30
C ARG A 370 12.07 34.90 -5.45
N LYS A 371 11.62 35.30 -4.26
CA LYS A 371 10.96 34.46 -3.28
C LYS A 371 9.47 34.78 -3.31
N PHE A 372 8.62 33.78 -3.19
CA PHE A 372 7.17 33.91 -3.10
C PHE A 372 6.73 33.61 -1.69
N GLU A 373 5.88 34.44 -1.11
CA GLU A 373 5.27 34.21 0.19
C GLU A 373 4.04 33.29 -0.01
N LEU A 374 4.03 32.16 0.69
CA LEU A 374 2.88 31.29 0.83
C LEU A 374 2.13 31.74 2.09
N ARG A 375 1.15 32.64 1.96
CA ARG A 375 0.22 32.95 3.05
C ARG A 375 -1.13 32.30 2.83
#